data_3532af79360336aa4e768dd853c730f8
#
_entry.id   3532af79360336aa4e768dd853c730f8
#
_cell.length_a   1.000
_cell.length_b   1.000
_cell.length_c   1.000
_cell.angle_alpha   90.00
_cell.angle_beta   90.00
_cell.angle_gamma   90.00
#
_symmetry.space_group_name_H-M   'P 1'
#
loop_
_entity.id
_entity.type
_entity.pdbx_description
1 polymer ?
#
loop_
_entity_poly.entity_id
_entity_poly.type
_entity_poly.pdbx_seq_one_letter_code
_entity_poly.pdbx_strand_id
1 'polypeptide(L)'
;MPVRGVSGKVRLASIGAGMIGQVHAKVLARLDECEYVALCDPDPAKEKMAAELGTRYYRDHREMMDREKPDGVVVSVPNEMHEAVGLECAERGIHVFMEKPLTTTLESADRLIAGARKHKVKLLCGHHRRFNPKINAVRDAIRAGELGSLVGVNVFWCMFKPSEYFVAGEWRRRKGGGPILINTIHEIDNLRYVCGEISRVYAEVSNKTRGFEVEDTVSVSVRFKDGTLGSILMSDAAPSLWGYESNLGENPFFHPTTSDIYHYLGTKASLTFPGLIKVFYPDPAKAGWQHPLSMQQLRAPAWDTYTEQMRSFCRVIRDQEEPRTSGEDARRTLEVIQAVAESGRTHRPIE
;
A
#
# COMPACT_ATOMS: atom_id res chain seq x y z
N MET A 1 10.99 27.82 -11.37
CA MET A 1 11.18 28.62 -10.15
C MET A 1 11.80 27.73 -9.11
N PRO A 2 12.69 28.19 -8.23
CA PRO A 2 13.20 27.33 -7.16
C PRO A 2 12.04 26.95 -6.24
N VAL A 3 11.96 25.67 -5.86
CA VAL A 3 11.03 25.16 -4.86
C VAL A 3 11.23 26.00 -3.59
N ARG A 4 10.16 26.61 -3.09
CA ARG A 4 10.21 27.40 -1.83
C ARG A 4 10.60 26.44 -0.71
N GLY A 5 11.72 26.70 -0.05
CA GLY A 5 12.04 26.04 1.20
C GLY A 5 10.90 26.31 2.20
N VAL A 6 10.14 25.27 2.56
CA VAL A 6 8.97 25.39 3.43
C VAL A 6 9.46 25.60 4.85
N SER A 7 9.45 26.86 5.31
CA SER A 7 9.63 27.20 6.72
C SER A 7 8.25 27.23 7.37
N GLY A 8 8.02 26.41 8.39
CA GLY A 8 6.71 26.29 9.05
C GLY A 8 5.97 25.00 8.75
N LYS A 9 4.65 24.99 8.95
CA LYS A 9 3.79 23.84 8.61
C LYS A 9 3.69 23.70 7.08
N VAL A 10 3.69 22.43 6.59
CA VAL A 10 3.46 22.13 5.18
C VAL A 10 1.98 22.34 4.86
N ARG A 11 1.67 23.11 3.83
CA ARG A 11 0.28 23.34 3.39
C ARG A 11 -0.19 22.18 2.52
N LEU A 12 -1.09 21.35 3.04
CA LEU A 12 -1.62 20.19 2.36
C LEU A 12 -3.11 20.35 2.04
N ALA A 13 -3.51 19.85 0.87
CA ALA A 13 -4.91 19.69 0.49
C ALA A 13 -5.19 18.22 0.14
N SER A 14 -6.47 17.84 0.07
CA SER A 14 -6.90 16.54 -0.42
C SER A 14 -7.87 16.65 -1.59
N ILE A 15 -7.77 15.70 -2.53
CA ILE A 15 -8.64 15.60 -3.71
C ILE A 15 -9.26 14.21 -3.69
N GLY A 16 -10.61 14.15 -3.56
CA GLY A 16 -11.37 12.93 -3.36
C GLY A 16 -11.63 12.63 -1.89
N ALA A 17 -12.92 12.47 -1.53
CA ALA A 17 -13.41 12.15 -0.18
C ALA A 17 -14.22 10.84 -0.16
N GLY A 18 -13.79 9.85 -0.96
CA GLY A 18 -14.26 8.47 -0.90
C GLY A 18 -13.83 7.78 0.40
N MET A 19 -13.94 6.45 0.46
CA MET A 19 -13.61 5.68 1.67
C MET A 19 -12.22 6.00 2.23
N ILE A 20 -11.18 5.91 1.41
CA ILE A 20 -9.81 6.17 1.84
C ILE A 20 -9.48 7.67 1.95
N GLY A 21 -10.06 8.50 1.08
CA GLY A 21 -9.88 9.94 1.14
C GLY A 21 -10.37 10.55 2.45
N GLN A 22 -11.45 10.01 3.03
CA GLN A 22 -11.93 10.41 4.37
C GLN A 22 -10.94 10.04 5.48
N VAL A 23 -10.25 8.91 5.36
CA VAL A 23 -9.19 8.52 6.32
C VAL A 23 -8.05 9.53 6.25
N HIS A 24 -7.56 9.83 5.05
CA HIS A 24 -6.51 10.83 4.87
C HIS A 24 -6.92 12.22 5.36
N ALA A 25 -8.10 12.70 5.02
CA ALA A 25 -8.60 14.00 5.47
C ALA A 25 -8.63 14.12 7.00
N LYS A 26 -9.09 13.07 7.71
CA LYS A 26 -9.08 13.02 9.17
C LYS A 26 -7.67 13.01 9.76
N VAL A 27 -6.72 12.36 9.10
CA VAL A 27 -5.31 12.37 9.51
C VAL A 27 -4.72 13.76 9.30
N LEU A 28 -4.89 14.36 8.12
CA LEU A 28 -4.37 15.70 7.80
C LEU A 28 -4.88 16.76 8.78
N ALA A 29 -6.15 16.70 9.18
CA ALA A 29 -6.76 17.64 10.12
C ALA A 29 -6.16 17.57 11.55
N ARG A 30 -5.46 16.47 11.89
CA ARG A 30 -4.87 16.25 13.23
C ARG A 30 -3.35 16.29 13.22
N LEU A 31 -2.73 16.43 12.06
CA LEU A 31 -1.29 16.33 11.89
C LEU A 31 -0.65 17.69 12.20
N ASP A 32 0.18 17.76 13.24
CA ASP A 32 0.82 18.99 13.67
C ASP A 32 1.82 19.56 12.66
N GLU A 33 2.41 18.70 11.84
CA GLU A 33 3.40 19.04 10.82
C GLU A 33 2.81 19.74 9.59
N CYS A 34 1.47 19.69 9.41
CA CYS A 34 0.82 20.33 8.26
C CYS A 34 -0.26 21.34 8.67
N GLU A 35 -0.57 22.23 7.74
CA GLU A 35 -1.78 23.03 7.68
C GLU A 35 -2.71 22.38 6.64
N TYR A 36 -3.83 21.80 7.06
CA TYR A 36 -4.81 21.21 6.15
C TYR A 36 -5.69 22.31 5.57
N VAL A 37 -5.37 22.77 4.36
CA VAL A 37 -5.95 23.99 3.77
C VAL A 37 -7.26 23.77 3.03
N ALA A 38 -7.44 22.58 2.40
CA ALA A 38 -8.65 22.32 1.62
C ALA A 38 -8.95 20.83 1.42
N LEU A 39 -10.26 20.52 1.34
CA LEU A 39 -10.82 19.28 0.84
C LEU A 39 -11.56 19.54 -0.45
N CYS A 40 -11.24 18.78 -1.51
CA CYS A 40 -11.91 18.87 -2.79
C CYS A 40 -12.63 17.56 -3.12
N ASP A 41 -13.92 17.65 -3.42
CA ASP A 41 -14.74 16.53 -3.91
C ASP A 41 -15.94 17.07 -4.69
N PRO A 42 -16.33 16.51 -5.84
CA PRO A 42 -17.48 16.99 -6.61
C PRO A 42 -18.83 16.82 -5.88
N ASP A 43 -18.91 15.91 -4.89
CA ASP A 43 -20.11 15.69 -4.10
C ASP A 43 -20.30 16.80 -3.04
N PRO A 44 -21.35 17.67 -3.17
CA PRO A 44 -21.57 18.76 -2.23
C PRO A 44 -21.85 18.28 -0.79
N ALA A 45 -22.23 17.05 -0.59
CA ALA A 45 -22.42 16.49 0.77
C ALA A 45 -21.10 16.46 1.58
N LYS A 46 -19.93 16.55 0.90
CA LYS A 46 -18.61 16.60 1.55
C LYS A 46 -18.25 17.96 2.14
N GLU A 47 -18.99 19.02 1.82
CA GLU A 47 -18.82 20.35 2.45
C GLU A 47 -18.98 20.30 3.96
N LYS A 48 -19.99 19.53 4.45
CA LYS A 48 -20.17 19.32 5.90
C LYS A 48 -18.94 18.70 6.54
N MET A 49 -18.36 17.69 5.90
CA MET A 49 -17.13 17.05 6.38
C MET A 49 -15.96 18.04 6.43
N ALA A 50 -15.79 18.86 5.41
CA ALA A 50 -14.72 19.86 5.38
C ALA A 50 -14.88 20.87 6.53
N ALA A 51 -16.11 21.33 6.80
CA ALA A 51 -16.40 22.22 7.93
C ALA A 51 -16.10 21.55 9.29
N GLU A 52 -16.47 20.28 9.47
CA GLU A 52 -16.15 19.51 10.68
C GLU A 52 -14.63 19.31 10.89
N LEU A 53 -13.86 19.25 9.82
CA LEU A 53 -12.40 19.13 9.83
C LEU A 53 -11.68 20.50 9.92
N GLY A 54 -12.42 21.61 9.92
CA GLY A 54 -11.87 22.97 9.99
C GLY A 54 -11.10 23.38 8.74
N THR A 55 -11.47 22.86 7.57
CA THR A 55 -10.81 23.13 6.29
C THR A 55 -11.78 23.68 5.26
N ARG A 56 -11.28 24.27 4.17
CA ARG A 56 -12.12 24.82 3.11
C ARG A 56 -12.60 23.70 2.19
N TYR A 57 -13.80 23.85 1.62
CA TYR A 57 -14.37 22.94 0.65
C TYR A 57 -14.32 23.50 -0.75
N TYR A 58 -14.00 22.64 -1.73
CA TYR A 58 -14.02 22.94 -3.16
C TYR A 58 -14.65 21.78 -3.94
N ARG A 59 -15.37 22.10 -5.01
CA ARG A 59 -15.92 21.09 -5.93
C ARG A 59 -15.01 20.81 -7.10
N ASP A 60 -14.14 21.76 -7.46
CA ASP A 60 -13.17 21.66 -8.55
C ASP A 60 -11.75 21.76 -7.99
N HIS A 61 -10.92 20.78 -8.32
CA HIS A 61 -9.55 20.70 -7.79
C HIS A 61 -8.62 21.73 -8.43
N ARG A 62 -8.89 22.19 -9.67
CA ARG A 62 -8.09 23.24 -10.31
C ARG A 62 -8.31 24.57 -9.60
N GLU A 63 -9.60 24.92 -9.34
CA GLU A 63 -9.95 26.09 -8.55
C GLU A 63 -9.29 26.06 -7.17
N MET A 64 -9.36 24.90 -6.50
CA MET A 64 -8.72 24.70 -5.19
C MET A 64 -7.21 24.95 -5.26
N MET A 65 -6.51 24.31 -6.22
CA MET A 65 -5.07 24.47 -6.38
C MET A 65 -4.65 25.91 -6.69
N ASP A 66 -5.42 26.58 -7.55
CA ASP A 66 -5.11 27.96 -7.97
C ASP A 66 -5.34 28.97 -6.82
N ARG A 67 -6.33 28.75 -5.95
CA ARG A 67 -6.64 29.62 -4.81
C ARG A 67 -5.79 29.33 -3.58
N GLU A 68 -5.67 28.05 -3.21
CA GLU A 68 -4.99 27.66 -1.97
C GLU A 68 -3.48 27.55 -2.14
N LYS A 69 -2.99 27.24 -3.32
CA LYS A 69 -1.57 27.05 -3.64
C LYS A 69 -0.87 26.17 -2.60
N PRO A 70 -1.38 24.93 -2.38
CA PRO A 70 -0.80 24.02 -1.40
C PRO A 70 0.62 23.63 -1.81
N ASP A 71 1.45 23.24 -0.83
CA ASP A 71 2.78 22.67 -1.09
C ASP A 71 2.64 21.23 -1.63
N GLY A 72 1.62 20.51 -1.18
CA GLY A 72 1.33 19.15 -1.61
C GLY A 72 -0.15 18.79 -1.54
N VAL A 73 -0.53 17.78 -2.31
CA VAL A 73 -1.89 17.24 -2.33
C VAL A 73 -1.90 15.72 -2.12
N VAL A 74 -2.91 15.25 -1.39
CA VAL A 74 -3.25 13.83 -1.26
C VAL A 74 -4.39 13.54 -2.24
N VAL A 75 -4.12 12.70 -3.25
CA VAL A 75 -5.05 12.38 -4.34
C VAL A 75 -5.65 11.01 -4.11
N SER A 76 -6.98 10.96 -3.92
CA SER A 76 -7.77 9.75 -3.64
C SER A 76 -9.01 9.67 -4.54
N VAL A 77 -8.83 10.02 -5.80
CA VAL A 77 -9.86 9.96 -6.85
C VAL A 77 -9.95 8.54 -7.45
N PRO A 78 -10.92 8.23 -8.33
CA PRO A 78 -10.91 6.99 -9.10
C PRO A 78 -9.59 6.78 -9.87
N ASN A 79 -9.14 5.52 -9.96
CA ASN A 79 -7.82 5.16 -10.49
C ASN A 79 -7.54 5.71 -11.89
N GLU A 80 -8.57 5.79 -12.74
CA GLU A 80 -8.49 6.30 -14.12
C GLU A 80 -8.14 7.80 -14.17
N MET A 81 -8.37 8.53 -13.09
CA MET A 81 -8.10 9.96 -12.99
C MET A 81 -6.70 10.26 -12.42
N HIS A 82 -6.00 9.27 -11.88
CA HIS A 82 -4.72 9.47 -11.19
C HIS A 82 -3.68 10.19 -12.04
N GLU A 83 -3.50 9.75 -13.30
CA GLU A 83 -2.54 10.37 -14.23
C GLU A 83 -2.90 11.85 -14.48
N ALA A 84 -4.13 12.12 -14.87
CA ALA A 84 -4.55 13.46 -15.24
C ALA A 84 -4.43 14.45 -14.08
N VAL A 85 -4.98 14.08 -12.90
CA VAL A 85 -4.93 14.92 -11.71
C VAL A 85 -3.49 15.10 -11.22
N GLY A 86 -2.68 14.03 -11.24
CA GLY A 86 -1.29 14.09 -10.85
C GLY A 86 -0.44 15.00 -11.74
N LEU A 87 -0.66 14.96 -13.06
CA LEU A 87 0.01 15.86 -14.01
C LEU A 87 -0.41 17.32 -13.81
N GLU A 88 -1.70 17.60 -13.59
CA GLU A 88 -2.19 18.95 -13.29
C GLU A 88 -1.60 19.54 -12.00
N CYS A 89 -1.36 18.69 -10.98
CA CYS A 89 -0.64 19.09 -9.78
C CYS A 89 0.83 19.40 -10.09
N ALA A 90 1.50 18.49 -10.83
CA ALA A 90 2.90 18.65 -11.18
C ALA A 90 3.16 19.94 -11.98
N GLU A 91 2.31 20.25 -12.96
CA GLU A 91 2.38 21.49 -13.77
C GLU A 91 2.31 22.76 -12.92
N ARG A 92 1.63 22.70 -11.76
CA ARG A 92 1.53 23.80 -10.80
C ARG A 92 2.66 23.81 -9.75
N GLY A 93 3.60 22.85 -9.85
CA GLY A 93 4.69 22.71 -8.87
C GLY A 93 4.24 22.18 -7.52
N ILE A 94 3.10 21.48 -7.44
CA ILE A 94 2.52 20.91 -6.23
C ILE A 94 2.99 19.46 -6.07
N HIS A 95 3.54 19.11 -4.91
CA HIS A 95 3.95 17.74 -4.59
C HIS A 95 2.73 16.82 -4.47
N VAL A 96 2.88 15.55 -4.89
CA VAL A 96 1.75 14.62 -5.02
C VAL A 96 1.96 13.39 -4.15
N PHE A 97 1.00 13.13 -3.29
CA PHE A 97 0.78 11.83 -2.70
C PHE A 97 -0.43 11.19 -3.39
N MET A 98 -0.17 10.19 -4.23
CA MET A 98 -1.20 9.49 -5.02
C MET A 98 -1.63 8.21 -4.32
N GLU A 99 -2.93 7.97 -4.15
CA GLU A 99 -3.39 6.66 -3.68
C GLU A 99 -3.00 5.53 -4.66
N LYS A 100 -2.94 4.32 -4.10
CA LYS A 100 -2.63 3.12 -4.90
C LYS A 100 -3.87 2.65 -5.71
N PRO A 101 -3.65 2.05 -6.88
CA PRO A 101 -2.37 1.94 -7.61
C PRO A 101 -1.91 3.31 -8.09
N LEU A 102 -0.61 3.48 -8.35
CA LEU A 102 -0.08 4.75 -8.85
C LEU A 102 -0.87 5.25 -10.07
N THR A 103 -1.14 4.34 -11.01
CA THR A 103 -2.02 4.50 -12.18
C THR A 103 -2.58 3.14 -12.57
N THR A 104 -3.37 3.09 -13.66
CA THR A 104 -3.97 1.83 -14.15
C THR A 104 -3.07 1.07 -15.13
N THR A 105 -2.11 1.73 -15.79
CA THR A 105 -1.17 1.10 -16.74
C THR A 105 0.28 1.58 -16.49
N LEU A 106 1.26 0.82 -17.00
CA LEU A 106 2.68 1.20 -16.88
C LEU A 106 2.97 2.46 -17.67
N GLU A 107 2.39 2.61 -18.87
CA GLU A 107 2.58 3.78 -19.73
C GLU A 107 2.07 5.06 -19.05
N SER A 108 0.92 4.99 -18.36
CA SER A 108 0.39 6.13 -17.61
C SER A 108 1.24 6.43 -16.36
N ALA A 109 1.81 5.40 -15.70
CA ALA A 109 2.77 5.59 -14.63
C ALA A 109 4.04 6.29 -15.12
N ASP A 110 4.58 5.86 -16.27
CA ASP A 110 5.78 6.44 -16.86
C ASP A 110 5.56 7.92 -17.23
N ARG A 111 4.39 8.27 -17.80
CA ARG A 111 4.06 9.67 -18.10
C ARG A 111 3.92 10.53 -16.84
N LEU A 112 3.26 10.01 -15.80
CA LEU A 112 3.11 10.71 -14.51
C LEU A 112 4.47 10.94 -13.84
N ILE A 113 5.34 9.93 -13.81
CA ILE A 113 6.70 10.02 -13.26
C ILE A 113 7.52 11.04 -14.06
N ALA A 114 7.47 10.99 -15.39
CA ALA A 114 8.16 11.95 -16.25
C ALA A 114 7.66 13.38 -16.02
N GLY A 115 6.35 13.57 -15.86
CA GLY A 115 5.74 14.85 -15.51
C GLY A 115 6.23 15.38 -14.16
N ALA A 116 6.23 14.55 -13.14
CA ALA A 116 6.73 14.91 -11.81
C ALA A 116 8.22 15.33 -11.85
N ARG A 117 9.05 14.57 -12.56
CA ARG A 117 10.49 14.91 -12.77
C ARG A 117 10.67 16.23 -13.52
N LYS A 118 9.94 16.42 -14.61
CA LYS A 118 9.99 17.64 -15.43
C LYS A 118 9.71 18.89 -14.60
N HIS A 119 8.72 18.81 -13.71
CA HIS A 119 8.29 19.92 -12.86
C HIS A 119 8.99 19.94 -11.49
N LYS A 120 9.93 19.01 -11.23
CA LYS A 120 10.70 18.89 -9.98
C LYS A 120 9.82 18.74 -8.74
N VAL A 121 8.70 18.04 -8.86
CA VAL A 121 7.82 17.72 -7.73
C VAL A 121 8.05 16.31 -7.23
N LYS A 122 7.86 16.12 -5.93
CA LYS A 122 7.90 14.79 -5.31
C LYS A 122 6.59 14.06 -5.67
N LEU A 123 6.71 12.79 -6.06
CA LEU A 123 5.59 11.90 -6.34
C LEU A 123 5.71 10.66 -5.46
N LEU A 124 4.78 10.50 -4.52
CA LEU A 124 4.67 9.37 -3.62
C LEU A 124 3.40 8.57 -3.92
N CYS A 125 3.40 7.28 -3.59
CA CYS A 125 2.23 6.41 -3.72
C CYS A 125 1.74 5.89 -2.37
N GLY A 126 0.45 5.67 -2.24
CA GLY A 126 -0.27 5.28 -1.03
C GLY A 126 -0.06 3.83 -0.56
N HIS A 127 1.15 3.29 -0.65
CA HIS A 127 1.51 1.99 -0.08
C HIS A 127 1.72 2.09 1.43
N HIS A 128 0.62 2.28 2.18
CA HIS A 128 0.62 2.58 3.61
C HIS A 128 1.31 1.53 4.46
N ARG A 129 1.26 0.25 4.07
CA ARG A 129 1.87 -0.86 4.84
C ARG A 129 3.37 -0.70 5.09
N ARG A 130 4.10 0.04 4.23
CA ARG A 130 5.52 0.36 4.45
C ARG A 130 5.76 1.29 5.64
N PHE A 131 4.71 1.89 6.19
CA PHE A 131 4.73 2.72 7.38
C PHE A 131 4.23 1.98 8.63
N ASN A 132 3.77 0.73 8.48
CA ASN A 132 3.36 -0.10 9.61
C ASN A 132 4.58 -0.51 10.47
N PRO A 133 4.56 -0.27 11.79
CA PRO A 133 5.70 -0.53 12.67
C PRO A 133 6.07 -2.01 12.76
N LYS A 134 5.09 -2.91 12.70
CA LYS A 134 5.35 -4.35 12.74
C LYS A 134 6.00 -4.86 11.45
N ILE A 135 5.61 -4.33 10.29
CA ILE A 135 6.25 -4.64 8.99
C ILE A 135 7.70 -4.16 9.00
N ASN A 136 7.94 -2.96 9.53
CA ASN A 136 9.31 -2.45 9.67
C ASN A 136 10.14 -3.33 10.61
N ALA A 137 9.58 -3.81 11.73
CA ALA A 137 10.28 -4.72 12.64
C ALA A 137 10.67 -6.04 11.94
N VAL A 138 9.79 -6.62 11.11
CA VAL A 138 10.13 -7.80 10.30
C VAL A 138 11.27 -7.50 9.33
N ARG A 139 11.15 -6.42 8.57
CA ARG A 139 12.15 -6.02 7.59
C ARG A 139 13.52 -5.77 8.24
N ASP A 140 13.53 -5.10 9.38
CA ASP A 140 14.75 -4.76 10.09
C ASP A 140 15.42 -6.01 10.68
N ALA A 141 14.65 -6.96 11.22
CA ALA A 141 15.16 -8.27 11.65
C ALA A 141 15.78 -9.07 10.50
N ILE A 142 15.14 -9.07 9.32
CA ILE A 142 15.69 -9.72 8.11
C ILE A 142 16.99 -9.04 7.69
N ARG A 143 17.03 -7.72 7.60
CA ARG A 143 18.21 -6.93 7.21
C ARG A 143 19.36 -7.02 8.21
N ALA A 144 19.06 -7.17 9.49
CA ALA A 144 20.04 -7.42 10.53
C ALA A 144 20.60 -8.87 10.49
N GLY A 145 20.10 -9.73 9.60
CA GLY A 145 20.54 -11.11 9.46
C GLY A 145 20.06 -12.03 10.58
N GLU A 146 19.06 -11.63 11.37
CA GLU A 146 18.53 -12.43 12.46
C GLU A 146 17.89 -13.75 11.99
N LEU A 147 17.35 -13.76 10.75
CA LEU A 147 16.81 -14.97 10.15
C LEU A 147 17.86 -15.75 9.34
N GLY A 148 19.08 -15.24 9.17
CA GLY A 148 20.04 -15.74 8.20
C GLY A 148 19.63 -15.35 6.77
N SER A 149 19.94 -16.20 5.77
CA SER A 149 19.42 -16.02 4.41
C SER A 149 17.96 -16.45 4.34
N LEU A 150 17.13 -15.67 3.69
CA LEU A 150 15.74 -16.09 3.45
C LEU A 150 15.71 -17.32 2.54
N VAL A 151 14.90 -18.29 2.92
CA VAL A 151 14.61 -19.52 2.16
C VAL A 151 13.27 -19.39 1.44
N GLY A 152 12.28 -18.82 2.15
CA GLY A 152 10.97 -18.64 1.58
C GLY A 152 10.06 -17.71 2.39
N VAL A 153 8.96 -17.32 1.77
CA VAL A 153 7.88 -16.60 2.44
C VAL A 153 6.53 -17.13 1.98
N ASN A 154 5.60 -17.29 2.91
CA ASN A 154 4.23 -17.68 2.62
C ASN A 154 3.27 -16.60 3.12
N VAL A 155 2.25 -16.27 2.31
CA VAL A 155 1.25 -15.24 2.60
C VAL A 155 -0.14 -15.82 2.42
N PHE A 156 -0.99 -15.62 3.44
CA PHE A 156 -2.42 -15.87 3.36
C PHE A 156 -3.17 -14.53 3.50
N TRP A 157 -4.01 -14.23 2.53
CA TRP A 157 -5.00 -13.15 2.64
C TRP A 157 -6.35 -13.68 2.19
N CYS A 158 -7.21 -14.02 3.13
CA CYS A 158 -8.55 -14.48 2.85
C CYS A 158 -9.54 -13.72 3.71
N MET A 159 -10.60 -13.20 3.09
CA MET A 159 -11.62 -12.42 3.75
C MET A 159 -12.92 -12.53 2.95
N PHE A 160 -14.04 -12.81 3.63
CA PHE A 160 -15.32 -12.80 2.96
C PHE A 160 -15.82 -11.38 2.73
N LYS A 161 -15.91 -10.93 1.48
CA LYS A 161 -16.56 -9.67 1.12
C LYS A 161 -18.07 -9.91 0.92
N PRO A 162 -18.95 -9.20 1.63
CA PRO A 162 -20.40 -9.38 1.53
C PRO A 162 -20.94 -8.86 0.20
N SER A 163 -22.14 -9.30 -0.18
CA SER A 163 -22.76 -8.92 -1.46
C SER A 163 -22.95 -7.41 -1.62
N GLU A 164 -23.23 -6.72 -0.52
CA GLU A 164 -23.44 -5.27 -0.45
C GLU A 164 -22.20 -4.50 -0.90
N TYR A 165 -20.99 -5.04 -0.65
CA TYR A 165 -19.72 -4.46 -1.11
C TYR A 165 -19.69 -4.34 -2.64
N PHE A 166 -20.23 -5.33 -3.35
CA PHE A 166 -20.23 -5.37 -4.81
C PHE A 166 -21.41 -4.57 -5.40
N VAL A 167 -22.54 -4.47 -4.66
CA VAL A 167 -23.68 -3.62 -5.04
C VAL A 167 -23.31 -2.14 -4.93
N ALA A 168 -22.61 -1.74 -3.88
CA ALA A 168 -22.13 -0.37 -3.68
C ALA A 168 -21.08 0.07 -4.69
N GLY A 169 -20.48 -0.87 -5.44
CA GLY A 169 -19.46 -0.58 -6.43
C GLY A 169 -19.43 -1.65 -7.51
N GLU A 170 -20.33 -1.58 -8.48
CA GLU A 170 -20.49 -2.60 -9.53
C GLU A 170 -19.22 -2.80 -10.37
N TRP A 171 -18.38 -1.76 -10.51
CA TRP A 171 -17.08 -1.85 -11.17
C TRP A 171 -16.17 -2.94 -10.59
N ARG A 172 -16.35 -3.30 -9.30
CA ARG A 172 -15.60 -4.36 -8.60
C ARG A 172 -15.88 -5.76 -9.14
N ARG A 173 -16.92 -5.94 -9.97
CA ARG A 173 -17.29 -7.19 -10.63
C ARG A 173 -16.72 -7.30 -12.03
N ARG A 174 -16.13 -6.21 -12.55
CA ARG A 174 -15.68 -6.06 -13.93
C ARG A 174 -14.16 -5.98 -13.99
N LYS A 175 -13.61 -6.18 -15.18
CA LYS A 175 -12.17 -6.12 -15.45
C LYS A 175 -11.55 -4.85 -14.82
N GLY A 176 -10.46 -5.05 -14.07
CA GLY A 176 -9.80 -4.00 -13.30
C GLY A 176 -10.32 -3.81 -11.87
N GLY A 177 -11.36 -4.54 -11.47
CA GLY A 177 -11.98 -4.45 -10.14
C GLY A 177 -11.78 -5.67 -9.24
N GLY A 178 -11.04 -6.68 -9.66
CA GLY A 178 -10.80 -7.91 -8.91
C GLY A 178 -9.77 -7.77 -7.79
N PRO A 179 -9.68 -8.78 -6.91
CA PRO A 179 -8.74 -8.80 -5.80
C PRO A 179 -7.25 -8.73 -6.21
N ILE A 180 -6.86 -9.09 -7.43
CA ILE A 180 -5.48 -8.88 -7.90
C ILE A 180 -5.09 -7.40 -7.77
N LEU A 181 -5.86 -6.51 -8.36
CA LEU A 181 -5.54 -5.08 -8.38
C LEU A 181 -5.92 -4.38 -7.07
N ILE A 182 -7.02 -4.79 -6.42
CA ILE A 182 -7.50 -4.11 -5.20
C ILE A 182 -6.70 -4.53 -3.97
N ASN A 183 -6.39 -5.82 -3.83
CA ASN A 183 -5.82 -6.41 -2.61
C ASN A 183 -4.41 -6.96 -2.81
N THR A 184 -4.17 -7.80 -3.83
CA THR A 184 -2.85 -8.44 -4.05
C THR A 184 -1.73 -7.42 -4.27
N ILE A 185 -2.05 -6.23 -4.75
CA ILE A 185 -1.08 -5.13 -4.89
C ILE A 185 -0.40 -4.78 -3.55
N HIS A 186 -1.13 -4.84 -2.44
CA HIS A 186 -0.57 -4.62 -1.11
C HIS A 186 0.38 -5.73 -0.69
N GLU A 187 0.04 -6.98 -1.02
CA GLU A 187 0.87 -8.14 -0.70
C GLU A 187 2.17 -8.12 -1.52
N ILE A 188 2.08 -7.84 -2.82
CA ILE A 188 3.25 -7.69 -3.70
C ILE A 188 4.14 -6.54 -3.25
N ASP A 189 3.56 -5.38 -2.93
CA ASP A 189 4.33 -4.23 -2.43
C ASP A 189 5.05 -4.56 -1.12
N ASN A 190 4.35 -5.22 -0.19
CA ASN A 190 4.91 -5.62 1.09
C ASN A 190 6.04 -6.63 0.93
N LEU A 191 5.86 -7.64 0.06
CA LEU A 191 6.90 -8.63 -0.23
C LEU A 191 8.14 -7.98 -0.86
N ARG A 192 7.97 -7.05 -1.82
CA ARG A 192 9.08 -6.28 -2.41
C ARG A 192 9.83 -5.46 -1.35
N TYR A 193 9.09 -4.82 -0.45
CA TYR A 193 9.66 -3.99 0.61
C TYR A 193 10.45 -4.77 1.66
N VAL A 194 9.97 -5.96 2.02
CA VAL A 194 10.53 -6.79 3.08
C VAL A 194 11.58 -7.77 2.57
N CYS A 195 11.27 -8.50 1.48
CA CYS A 195 12.08 -9.60 0.96
C CYS A 195 12.96 -9.21 -0.23
N GLY A 196 12.69 -8.08 -0.89
CA GLY A 196 13.46 -7.63 -2.06
C GLY A 196 12.69 -7.77 -3.37
N GLU A 197 13.35 -7.44 -4.48
CA GLU A 197 12.71 -7.38 -5.79
C GLU A 197 12.33 -8.77 -6.33
N ILE A 198 11.14 -8.83 -6.90
CA ILE A 198 10.58 -10.03 -7.55
C ILE A 198 11.13 -10.13 -8.96
N SER A 199 11.55 -11.31 -9.37
CA SER A 199 12.09 -11.59 -10.71
C SER A 199 11.17 -12.44 -11.58
N ARG A 200 10.25 -13.22 -10.99
CA ARG A 200 9.31 -14.07 -11.72
C ARG A 200 8.07 -14.36 -10.89
N VAL A 201 6.92 -14.40 -11.54
CA VAL A 201 5.65 -14.83 -10.95
C VAL A 201 4.99 -15.91 -11.82
N TYR A 202 4.23 -16.81 -11.17
CA TYR A 202 3.27 -17.69 -11.79
C TYR A 202 1.98 -17.62 -10.99
N ALA A 203 0.85 -17.44 -11.67
CA ALA A 203 -0.44 -17.29 -11.00
C ALA A 203 -1.51 -18.20 -11.60
N GLU A 204 -2.33 -18.78 -10.72
CA GLU A 204 -3.61 -19.39 -11.04
C GLU A 204 -4.73 -18.54 -10.46
N VAL A 205 -5.80 -18.35 -11.21
CA VAL A 205 -6.94 -17.53 -10.82
C VAL A 205 -8.25 -18.30 -10.97
N SER A 206 -9.22 -18.00 -10.13
CA SER A 206 -10.56 -18.57 -10.19
C SER A 206 -11.61 -17.49 -9.91
N ASN A 207 -12.73 -17.55 -10.61
CA ASN A 207 -13.95 -16.81 -10.33
C ASN A 207 -15.13 -17.75 -10.00
N LYS A 208 -14.82 -19.01 -9.72
CA LYS A 208 -15.79 -20.11 -9.58
C LYS A 208 -16.84 -19.83 -8.49
N THR A 209 -16.45 -19.17 -7.41
CA THR A 209 -17.34 -18.98 -6.26
C THR A 209 -18.35 -17.87 -6.49
N ARG A 210 -17.93 -16.75 -7.09
CA ARG A 210 -18.78 -15.58 -7.32
C ARG A 210 -19.35 -15.49 -8.72
N GLY A 211 -18.71 -16.09 -9.71
CA GLY A 211 -19.12 -16.05 -11.11
C GLY A 211 -19.04 -14.65 -11.74
N PHE A 212 -18.21 -13.75 -11.19
CA PHE A 212 -18.00 -12.43 -11.76
C PHE A 212 -17.04 -12.48 -12.96
N GLU A 213 -16.91 -11.38 -13.70
CA GLU A 213 -15.94 -11.25 -14.79
C GLU A 213 -14.49 -11.32 -14.26
N VAL A 214 -14.28 -10.91 -13.01
CA VAL A 214 -13.00 -10.91 -12.32
C VAL A 214 -12.87 -12.12 -11.39
N GLU A 215 -11.65 -12.41 -11.02
CA GLU A 215 -11.30 -13.45 -10.06
C GLU A 215 -11.88 -13.17 -8.65
N ASP A 216 -12.12 -14.23 -7.88
CA ASP A 216 -12.44 -14.20 -6.45
C ASP A 216 -11.35 -14.90 -5.61
N THR A 217 -10.48 -15.66 -6.27
CA THR A 217 -9.41 -16.42 -5.65
C THR A 217 -8.17 -16.40 -6.54
N VAL A 218 -7.01 -16.20 -5.94
CA VAL A 218 -5.73 -16.12 -6.64
C VAL A 218 -4.68 -16.89 -5.85
N SER A 219 -3.93 -17.76 -6.55
CA SER A 219 -2.73 -18.41 -6.02
C SER A 219 -1.53 -17.95 -6.82
N VAL A 220 -0.50 -17.40 -6.15
CA VAL A 220 0.69 -16.87 -6.81
C VAL A 220 1.93 -17.52 -6.27
N SER A 221 2.77 -18.08 -7.14
CA SER A 221 4.16 -18.42 -6.84
C SER A 221 5.07 -17.28 -7.24
N VAL A 222 6.01 -16.93 -6.36
CA VAL A 222 6.91 -15.78 -6.52
C VAL A 222 8.36 -16.25 -6.43
N ARG A 223 9.23 -15.72 -7.29
CA ARG A 223 10.68 -15.86 -7.18
C ARG A 223 11.31 -14.48 -7.04
N PHE A 224 12.10 -14.30 -5.99
CA PHE A 224 12.88 -13.07 -5.78
C PHE A 224 14.20 -13.11 -6.53
N LYS A 225 14.82 -11.94 -6.74
CA LYS A 225 16.09 -11.82 -7.47
C LYS A 225 17.25 -12.56 -6.80
N ASP A 226 17.23 -12.69 -5.48
CA ASP A 226 18.24 -13.43 -4.69
C ASP A 226 18.02 -14.95 -4.69
N GLY A 227 16.95 -15.43 -5.34
CA GLY A 227 16.58 -16.84 -5.42
C GLY A 227 15.59 -17.31 -4.37
N THR A 228 15.26 -16.50 -3.36
CA THR A 228 14.21 -16.78 -2.37
C THR A 228 12.88 -17.08 -3.09
N LEU A 229 12.09 -18.01 -2.55
CA LEU A 229 10.77 -18.37 -3.08
C LEU A 229 9.65 -17.79 -2.21
N GLY A 230 8.51 -17.51 -2.83
CA GLY A 230 7.32 -17.08 -2.11
C GLY A 230 6.04 -17.67 -2.67
N SER A 231 5.00 -17.68 -1.84
CA SER A 231 3.65 -18.02 -2.27
C SER A 231 2.62 -17.11 -1.61
N ILE A 232 1.56 -16.80 -2.35
CA ILE A 232 0.41 -16.04 -1.87
C ILE A 232 -0.83 -16.84 -2.20
N LEU A 233 -1.68 -17.08 -1.21
CA LEU A 233 -3.07 -17.50 -1.44
C LEU A 233 -3.98 -16.36 -1.00
N MET A 234 -4.79 -15.88 -1.93
CA MET A 234 -5.73 -14.81 -1.69
C MET A 234 -7.14 -15.20 -2.14
N SER A 235 -8.14 -14.92 -1.29
CA SER A 235 -9.54 -15.05 -1.67
C SER A 235 -10.41 -13.99 -0.98
N ASP A 236 -11.35 -13.42 -1.72
CA ASP A 236 -12.38 -12.53 -1.15
C ASP A 236 -13.74 -13.25 -0.96
N ALA A 237 -13.77 -14.56 -1.18
CA ALA A 237 -14.96 -15.39 -1.14
C ALA A 237 -14.99 -16.39 0.03
N ALA A 238 -13.95 -16.44 0.85
CA ALA A 238 -13.83 -17.39 1.96
C ALA A 238 -13.79 -16.69 3.32
N PRO A 239 -14.68 -17.03 4.29
CA PRO A 239 -14.55 -16.57 5.67
C PRO A 239 -13.27 -17.14 6.28
N SER A 240 -12.46 -16.27 6.89
CA SER A 240 -11.23 -16.69 7.54
C SER A 240 -10.74 -15.68 8.59
N LEU A 241 -9.69 -16.06 9.33
CA LEU A 241 -8.99 -15.19 10.26
C LEU A 241 -7.79 -14.46 9.62
N TRP A 242 -7.51 -14.70 8.32
CA TRP A 242 -6.26 -14.32 7.66
C TRP A 242 -6.37 -13.02 6.84
N GLY A 243 -7.11 -12.03 7.32
CA GLY A 243 -7.16 -10.70 6.72
C GLY A 243 -6.14 -9.76 7.35
N TYR A 244 -5.38 -9.03 6.54
CA TYR A 244 -4.46 -8.00 7.05
C TYR A 244 -5.22 -6.96 7.89
N GLU A 245 -6.28 -6.44 7.34
CA GLU A 245 -7.08 -5.36 7.91
C GLU A 245 -7.66 -5.73 9.28
N SER A 246 -8.15 -6.98 9.41
CA SER A 246 -8.72 -7.51 10.66
C SER A 246 -7.65 -7.76 11.72
N ASN A 247 -6.45 -8.22 11.31
CA ASN A 247 -5.39 -8.59 12.25
C ASN A 247 -4.56 -7.39 12.71
N LEU A 248 -4.59 -6.27 12.00
CA LEU A 248 -3.82 -5.06 12.37
C LEU A 248 -4.65 -4.02 13.09
N GLY A 249 -5.99 -4.05 12.93
CA GLY A 249 -6.88 -3.08 13.56
C GLY A 249 -6.69 -1.63 13.11
N GLU A 250 -6.06 -1.41 11.96
CA GLU A 250 -5.80 -0.07 11.40
C GLU A 250 -7.08 0.63 10.90
N ASN A 251 -8.13 -0.15 10.64
CA ASN A 251 -9.40 0.36 10.18
C ASN A 251 -10.55 -0.26 11.01
N PRO A 252 -11.28 0.54 11.78
CA PRO A 252 -12.37 0.06 12.65
C PRO A 252 -13.57 -0.52 11.90
N PHE A 253 -13.62 -0.41 10.58
CA PHE A 253 -14.64 -1.04 9.75
C PHE A 253 -14.54 -2.59 9.80
N PHE A 254 -13.33 -3.14 10.03
CA PHE A 254 -13.09 -4.58 10.07
C PHE A 254 -13.16 -5.11 11.50
N HIS A 255 -13.89 -6.21 11.69
CA HIS A 255 -13.91 -6.88 12.99
C HIS A 255 -12.52 -7.44 13.32
N PRO A 256 -11.97 -7.14 14.52
CA PRO A 256 -10.63 -7.60 14.89
C PRO A 256 -10.53 -9.13 14.96
N THR A 257 -9.46 -9.66 14.40
CA THR A 257 -9.07 -11.09 14.51
C THR A 257 -7.62 -11.21 15.00
N THR A 258 -7.21 -12.42 15.34
CA THR A 258 -5.82 -12.68 15.78
C THR A 258 -5.32 -13.92 15.07
N SER A 259 -4.46 -13.72 14.06
CA SER A 259 -3.80 -14.81 13.32
C SER A 259 -2.58 -14.28 12.60
N ASP A 260 -1.58 -15.12 12.44
CA ASP A 260 -0.46 -14.81 11.55
C ASP A 260 -0.84 -15.07 10.10
N ILE A 261 -0.44 -14.16 9.24
CA ILE A 261 -0.79 -14.13 7.81
C ILE A 261 0.44 -14.17 6.90
N TYR A 262 1.62 -13.84 7.43
CA TYR A 262 2.90 -14.04 6.76
C TYR A 262 3.81 -14.93 7.59
N HIS A 263 4.55 -15.80 6.91
CA HIS A 263 5.55 -16.67 7.48
C HIS A 263 6.85 -16.50 6.70
N TYR A 264 7.83 -15.86 7.32
CA TYR A 264 9.16 -15.66 6.76
C TYR A 264 10.09 -16.77 7.25
N LEU A 265 10.68 -17.51 6.33
CA LEU A 265 11.51 -18.68 6.62
C LEU A 265 12.95 -18.36 6.26
N GLY A 266 13.84 -18.44 7.23
CA GLY A 266 15.26 -18.21 7.03
C GLY A 266 16.10 -19.39 7.51
N THR A 267 17.40 -19.37 7.17
CA THR A 267 18.33 -20.47 7.50
C THR A 267 18.68 -20.55 8.98
N LYS A 268 18.46 -19.49 9.76
CA LYS A 268 18.72 -19.44 11.22
C LYS A 268 17.45 -19.36 12.05
N ALA A 269 16.42 -18.74 11.52
CA ALA A 269 15.16 -18.55 12.23
C ALA A 269 14.01 -18.35 11.25
N SER A 270 12.79 -18.59 11.72
CA SER A 270 11.55 -18.18 11.05
C SER A 270 10.87 -17.07 11.86
N LEU A 271 10.07 -16.24 11.20
CA LEU A 271 9.37 -15.13 11.82
C LEU A 271 7.95 -15.03 11.26
N THR A 272 6.96 -14.88 12.13
CA THR A 272 5.56 -14.69 11.74
C THR A 272 5.14 -13.22 11.80
N PHE A 273 4.08 -12.85 11.08
CA PHE A 273 3.48 -11.52 11.10
C PHE A 273 1.94 -11.65 11.05
N PRO A 274 1.20 -10.89 11.85
CA PRO A 274 1.63 -9.78 12.71
C PRO A 274 2.01 -10.13 14.13
N GLY A 275 2.05 -11.43 14.52
CA GLY A 275 2.41 -11.87 15.87
C GLY A 275 3.86 -11.58 16.25
N LEU A 276 4.74 -11.42 15.25
CA LEU A 276 6.18 -11.18 15.45
C LEU A 276 6.87 -12.26 16.27
N ILE A 277 6.48 -13.52 16.10
CA ILE A 277 7.07 -14.66 16.79
C ILE A 277 8.26 -15.18 15.97
N LYS A 278 9.46 -15.00 16.50
CA LYS A 278 10.70 -15.56 15.96
C LYS A 278 10.94 -16.94 16.57
N VAL A 279 11.12 -17.95 15.70
CA VAL A 279 11.35 -19.36 16.08
C VAL A 279 12.74 -19.76 15.61
N PHE A 280 13.56 -20.33 16.50
CA PHE A 280 14.95 -20.64 16.21
C PHE A 280 15.49 -21.76 17.11
N TYR A 281 16.63 -22.34 16.74
CA TYR A 281 17.38 -23.26 17.63
C TYR A 281 18.30 -22.42 18.53
N PRO A 282 18.23 -22.57 19.88
CA PRO A 282 19.04 -21.79 20.82
C PRO A 282 20.54 -22.10 20.73
N ASP A 283 20.88 -23.32 20.34
CA ASP A 283 22.24 -23.75 20.05
C ASP A 283 22.37 -24.16 18.59
N PRO A 284 23.01 -23.33 17.74
CA PRO A 284 23.19 -23.66 16.33
C PRO A 284 23.92 -24.97 16.06
N ALA A 285 24.80 -25.41 16.98
CA ALA A 285 25.54 -26.67 16.84
C ALA A 285 24.62 -27.90 17.03
N LYS A 286 23.46 -27.70 17.64
CA LYS A 286 22.42 -28.71 17.86
C LYS A 286 21.18 -28.48 17.01
N ALA A 287 21.28 -27.68 15.94
CA ALA A 287 20.16 -27.46 15.04
C ALA A 287 19.74 -28.75 14.33
N GLY A 288 18.49 -29.15 14.50
CA GLY A 288 17.97 -30.39 13.88
C GLY A 288 16.59 -30.74 14.43
N TRP A 289 15.80 -31.47 13.63
CA TRP A 289 14.38 -31.80 13.95
C TRP A 289 14.20 -32.60 15.25
N GLN A 290 15.27 -33.18 15.80
CA GLN A 290 15.29 -33.93 17.07
C GLN A 290 15.45 -33.02 18.29
N HIS A 291 15.71 -31.73 18.10
CA HIS A 291 15.92 -30.76 19.17
C HIS A 291 14.79 -29.74 19.28
N PRO A 292 14.49 -29.26 20.50
CA PRO A 292 13.43 -28.28 20.67
C PRO A 292 13.79 -26.91 20.07
N LEU A 293 12.80 -26.26 19.51
CA LEU A 293 12.87 -24.87 19.09
C LEU A 293 12.57 -23.94 20.27
N SER A 294 13.19 -22.77 20.24
CA SER A 294 12.86 -21.62 21.10
C SER A 294 12.04 -20.61 20.38
N MET A 295 11.23 -19.84 21.11
CA MET A 295 10.41 -18.77 20.58
C MET A 295 10.77 -17.46 21.28
N GLN A 296 10.78 -16.39 20.51
CA GLN A 296 10.97 -15.02 20.99
C GLN A 296 9.99 -14.09 20.28
N GLN A 297 9.25 -13.31 21.05
CA GLN A 297 8.41 -12.27 20.48
C GLN A 297 9.25 -11.00 20.26
N LEU A 298 9.30 -10.52 19.02
CA LEU A 298 9.90 -9.23 18.70
C LEU A 298 8.95 -8.10 19.10
N ARG A 299 9.51 -6.93 19.39
CA ARG A 299 8.75 -5.73 19.70
C ARG A 299 8.73 -4.80 18.49
N ALA A 300 7.61 -4.12 18.31
CA ALA A 300 7.47 -3.03 17.36
C ALA A 300 7.04 -1.77 18.12
N PRO A 301 7.48 -0.58 17.70
CA PRO A 301 6.94 0.67 18.21
C PRO A 301 5.43 0.76 17.98
N ALA A 302 4.76 1.65 18.72
CA ALA A 302 3.34 1.90 18.55
C ALA A 302 3.15 3.28 17.91
N TRP A 303 2.73 3.29 16.64
CA TRP A 303 2.25 4.48 15.95
C TRP A 303 1.18 4.12 14.94
N ASP A 304 0.39 5.12 14.56
CA ASP A 304 -0.63 5.00 13.53
C ASP A 304 0.02 5.06 12.13
N THR A 305 -0.27 4.05 11.32
CA THR A 305 0.31 3.85 9.99
C THR A 305 0.01 5.01 9.04
N TYR A 306 -1.24 5.48 9.00
CA TYR A 306 -1.64 6.57 8.11
C TYR A 306 -1.09 7.91 8.56
N THR A 307 -1.01 8.15 9.87
CA THR A 307 -0.37 9.34 10.44
C THR A 307 1.11 9.38 10.08
N GLU A 308 1.83 8.27 10.26
CA GLU A 308 3.26 8.21 9.92
C GLU A 308 3.51 8.37 8.41
N GLN A 309 2.60 7.85 7.58
CA GLN A 309 2.66 8.05 6.13
C GLN A 309 2.54 9.54 5.76
N MET A 310 1.59 10.27 6.32
CA MET A 310 1.42 11.70 6.05
C MET A 310 2.56 12.54 6.65
N ARG A 311 3.07 12.15 7.82
CA ARG A 311 4.26 12.76 8.42
C ARG A 311 5.49 12.60 7.53
N SER A 312 5.69 11.41 6.97
CA SER A 312 6.75 11.15 6.00
C SER A 312 6.58 12.01 4.74
N PHE A 313 5.36 12.18 4.23
CA PHE A 313 5.10 13.07 3.09
C PHE A 313 5.53 14.51 3.38
N CYS A 314 5.21 15.04 4.58
CA CYS A 314 5.67 16.36 5.01
C CYS A 314 7.21 16.44 5.06
N ARG A 315 7.89 15.40 5.59
CA ARG A 315 9.37 15.38 5.63
C ARG A 315 9.99 15.30 4.24
N VAL A 316 9.39 14.54 3.32
CA VAL A 316 9.84 14.46 1.92
C VAL A 316 9.67 15.80 1.20
N ILE A 317 8.57 16.52 1.40
CA ILE A 317 8.37 17.87 0.85
C ILE A 317 9.45 18.83 1.33
N ARG A 318 9.92 18.68 2.58
CA ARG A 318 10.98 19.49 3.20
C ARG A 318 12.40 19.02 2.86
N ASP A 319 12.56 18.01 2.01
CA ASP A 319 13.85 17.36 1.71
C ASP A 319 14.58 16.79 2.96
N GLN A 320 13.81 16.37 3.98
CA GLN A 320 14.29 15.81 5.25
C GLN A 320 14.27 14.26 5.23
N GLU A 321 13.57 13.65 4.29
CA GLU A 321 13.45 12.20 4.13
C GLU A 321 13.37 11.84 2.64
N GLU A 322 14.03 10.74 2.24
CA GLU A 322 13.83 10.16 0.93
C GLU A 322 12.48 9.42 0.85
N PRO A 323 11.77 9.47 -0.29
CA PRO A 323 10.48 8.82 -0.44
C PRO A 323 10.56 7.30 -0.26
N ARG A 324 9.88 6.72 0.73
CA ARG A 324 9.78 5.25 0.89
C ARG A 324 8.94 4.60 -0.19
N THR A 325 8.06 5.35 -0.81
CA THR A 325 7.08 4.89 -1.80
C THR A 325 7.06 5.83 -2.98
N SER A 326 8.24 6.06 -3.62
CA SER A 326 8.33 6.94 -4.78
C SER A 326 7.49 6.43 -5.94
N GLY A 327 7.17 7.31 -6.90
CA GLY A 327 6.46 6.93 -8.12
C GLY A 327 7.15 5.80 -8.86
N GLU A 328 8.50 5.83 -8.95
CA GLU A 328 9.30 4.80 -9.59
C GLU A 328 9.20 3.45 -8.88
N ASP A 329 9.17 3.48 -7.54
CA ASP A 329 9.03 2.24 -6.78
C ASP A 329 7.63 1.66 -6.88
N ALA A 330 6.60 2.51 -6.83
CA ALA A 330 5.20 2.11 -7.02
C ALA A 330 4.93 1.55 -8.43
N ARG A 331 5.60 2.12 -9.46
CA ARG A 331 5.55 1.57 -10.82
C ARG A 331 6.05 0.12 -10.87
N ARG A 332 7.12 -0.22 -10.14
CA ARG A 332 7.62 -1.60 -10.07
C ARG A 332 6.60 -2.55 -9.38
N THR A 333 5.88 -2.06 -8.36
CA THR A 333 4.77 -2.83 -7.78
C THR A 333 3.67 -3.07 -8.79
N LEU A 334 3.29 -2.05 -9.56
CA LEU A 334 2.29 -2.16 -10.63
C LEU A 334 2.72 -3.15 -11.73
N GLU A 335 4.01 -3.14 -12.12
CA GLU A 335 4.59 -4.07 -13.09
C GLU A 335 4.42 -5.52 -12.65
N VAL A 336 4.75 -5.85 -11.40
CA VAL A 336 4.56 -7.20 -10.86
C VAL A 336 3.07 -7.58 -10.80
N ILE A 337 2.19 -6.65 -10.44
CA ILE A 337 0.73 -6.89 -10.43
C ILE A 337 0.20 -7.18 -11.83
N GLN A 338 0.65 -6.48 -12.85
CA GLN A 338 0.29 -6.77 -14.24
C GLN A 338 0.85 -8.13 -14.68
N ALA A 339 2.07 -8.48 -14.27
CA ALA A 339 2.64 -9.80 -14.51
C ALA A 339 1.83 -10.92 -13.83
N VAL A 340 1.31 -10.73 -12.63
CA VAL A 340 0.40 -11.66 -11.94
C VAL A 340 -0.89 -11.84 -12.74
N ALA A 341 -1.52 -10.73 -13.18
CA ALA A 341 -2.74 -10.78 -13.98
C ALA A 341 -2.52 -11.47 -15.34
N GLU A 342 -1.41 -11.17 -16.01
CA GLU A 342 -1.04 -11.80 -17.28
C GLU A 342 -0.74 -13.29 -17.10
N SER A 343 -0.03 -13.67 -16.03
CA SER A 343 0.22 -15.07 -15.71
C SER A 343 -1.07 -15.85 -15.48
N GLY A 344 -2.01 -15.29 -14.69
CA GLY A 344 -3.34 -15.90 -14.48
C GLY A 344 -4.17 -16.06 -15.76
N ARG A 345 -3.99 -15.15 -16.72
CA ARG A 345 -4.67 -15.21 -18.02
C ARG A 345 -4.04 -16.22 -18.98
N THR A 346 -2.71 -16.34 -18.98
CA THR A 346 -1.95 -17.13 -19.96
C THR A 346 -1.54 -18.51 -19.45
N HIS A 347 -1.66 -18.73 -18.12
CA HIS A 347 -1.15 -19.93 -17.43
C HIS A 347 0.35 -20.16 -17.70
N ARG A 348 1.13 -19.07 -17.76
CA ARG A 348 2.58 -19.10 -17.97
C ARG A 348 3.31 -18.26 -16.92
N PRO A 349 4.55 -18.65 -16.54
CA PRO A 349 5.41 -17.78 -15.74
C PRO A 349 5.73 -16.50 -16.53
N ILE A 350 5.79 -15.36 -15.79
CA ILE A 350 6.18 -14.06 -16.32
C ILE A 350 7.41 -13.57 -15.53
N GLU A 351 8.45 -13.10 -16.26
CA GLU A 351 9.70 -12.58 -15.71
C GLU A 351 9.75 -11.06 -15.74
#